data_6b3ccdd763f16cf3935001665506f7c5
#
_entry.id   6b3ccdd763f16cf3935001665506f7c5
#
_cell.length_a   1.000
_cell.length_b   1.000
_cell.length_c   1.000
_cell.angle_alpha   90.00
_cell.angle_beta   90.00
_cell.angle_gamma   90.00
#
_symmetry.space_group_name_H-M   'P 1'
#
loop_
_entity.id
_entity.type
_entity.pdbx_description
1 polymer ?
#
loop_
_entity_poly.entity_id
_entity_poly.type
_entity_poly.pdbx_seq_one_letter_code
_entity_poly.pdbx_strand_id
1 'polypeptide(L)'
;MTATLKIDFVSDVSCPWCAVGLGALEQAMARIGSDLQVDLHFQPFELNPHMPAGGQEINEHLAEKYGSTPEQLEHTREAIRQRGADVGFVFGMGKRSRIYNTFDAHRLLHWAELQGGGVQEALKKALFKAYFTDGESPESHDLLLRLATESGLDATRASAILAGDEYAAEVRAREQFYLQRGINSVPAVIINDKHLISGGQPVEVFEQALRQLAAEAA
;
A
#
# COMPACT_ATOMS: atom_id res chain seq x y z
N MET A 1 5.74 29.09 10.44
CA MET A 1 5.99 27.74 10.99
C MET A 1 5.65 26.78 9.88
N THR A 2 6.45 25.73 9.65
CA THR A 2 6.16 24.70 8.64
C THR A 2 4.95 23.91 9.13
N ALA A 3 3.90 23.81 8.30
CA ALA A 3 2.73 23.00 8.65
C ALA A 3 3.08 21.51 8.65
N THR A 4 2.57 20.76 9.63
CA THR A 4 2.71 19.30 9.66
C THR A 4 1.35 18.67 9.39
N LEU A 5 1.26 17.80 8.39
CA LEU A 5 0.06 17.02 8.09
C LEU A 5 0.29 15.55 8.43
N LYS A 6 -0.60 14.98 9.22
CA LYS A 6 -0.68 13.53 9.42
C LYS A 6 -1.41 12.92 8.22
N ILE A 7 -0.86 11.85 7.64
CA ILE A 7 -1.48 11.11 6.53
C ILE A 7 -1.55 9.63 6.88
N ASP A 8 -2.76 9.10 6.95
CA ASP A 8 -3.01 7.66 6.98
C ASP A 8 -3.28 7.16 5.56
N PHE A 9 -2.36 6.39 5.01
CA PHE A 9 -2.46 5.76 3.70
C PHE A 9 -2.99 4.34 3.85
N VAL A 10 -4.32 4.18 3.78
CA VAL A 10 -4.98 2.88 3.87
C VAL A 10 -4.80 2.12 2.56
N SER A 11 -4.20 0.94 2.61
CA SER A 11 -3.73 0.27 1.40
C SER A 11 -3.52 -1.22 1.58
N ASP A 12 -3.65 -1.98 0.48
CA ASP A 12 -3.25 -3.38 0.40
C ASP A 12 -1.97 -3.54 -0.44
N VAL A 13 -1.10 -4.46 -0.05
CA VAL A 13 0.10 -4.85 -0.80
C VAL A 13 -0.28 -5.41 -2.18
N SER A 14 -1.45 -6.05 -2.30
CA SER A 14 -1.94 -6.64 -3.56
C SER A 14 -2.68 -5.65 -4.48
N CYS A 15 -2.84 -4.40 -4.08
CA CYS A 15 -3.55 -3.38 -4.84
C CYS A 15 -2.61 -2.56 -5.75
N PRO A 16 -2.69 -2.68 -7.10
CA PRO A 16 -1.82 -1.92 -8.00
C PRO A 16 -2.09 -0.41 -7.94
N TRP A 17 -3.34 -0.01 -7.73
CA TRP A 17 -3.70 1.40 -7.55
C TRP A 17 -3.12 2.01 -6.28
N CYS A 18 -2.80 1.18 -5.26
CA CYS A 18 -2.09 1.65 -4.07
C CYS A 18 -0.63 2.00 -4.40
N ALA A 19 0.05 1.22 -5.24
CA ALA A 19 1.40 1.57 -5.70
C ALA A 19 1.40 2.86 -6.53
N VAL A 20 0.44 3.02 -7.45
CA VAL A 20 0.25 4.25 -8.22
C VAL A 20 -0.06 5.44 -7.33
N GLY A 21 -1.01 5.28 -6.39
CA GLY A 21 -1.41 6.34 -5.48
C GLY A 21 -0.30 6.80 -4.54
N LEU A 22 0.53 5.87 -4.06
CA LEU A 22 1.71 6.22 -3.25
C LEU A 22 2.72 7.04 -4.07
N GLY A 23 3.05 6.59 -5.29
CA GLY A 23 3.96 7.33 -6.17
C GLY A 23 3.46 8.73 -6.50
N ALA A 24 2.14 8.88 -6.72
CA ALA A 24 1.53 10.19 -6.96
C ALA A 24 1.58 11.09 -5.72
N LEU A 25 1.30 10.56 -4.54
CA LEU A 25 1.41 11.28 -3.27
C LEU A 25 2.84 11.72 -3.00
N GLU A 26 3.83 10.85 -3.19
CA GLU A 26 5.25 11.17 -3.01
C GLU A 26 5.71 12.29 -3.97
N GLN A 27 5.29 12.23 -5.25
CA GLN A 27 5.61 13.31 -6.20
C GLN A 27 4.95 14.63 -5.80
N ALA A 28 3.71 14.61 -5.30
CA ALA A 28 3.04 15.80 -4.80
C ALA A 28 3.79 16.42 -3.61
N MET A 29 4.20 15.59 -2.64
CA MET A 29 5.02 16.03 -1.50
C MET A 29 6.36 16.61 -1.97
N ALA A 30 7.03 15.98 -2.94
CA ALA A 30 8.29 16.46 -3.49
C ALA A 30 8.14 17.81 -4.20
N ARG A 31 7.03 18.06 -4.91
CA ARG A 31 6.74 19.36 -5.55
C ARG A 31 6.49 20.49 -4.55
N ILE A 32 5.94 20.17 -3.38
CA ILE A 32 5.72 21.13 -2.30
C ILE A 32 7.04 21.42 -1.55
N GLY A 33 7.90 20.42 -1.42
CA GLY A 33 9.21 20.55 -0.81
C GLY A 33 9.16 20.84 0.69
N SER A 34 10.06 21.70 1.17
CA SER A 34 10.25 22.00 2.59
C SER A 34 9.13 22.82 3.25
N ASP A 35 8.17 23.31 2.46
CA ASP A 35 7.07 24.12 2.98
C ASP A 35 6.03 23.30 3.76
N LEU A 36 6.12 21.96 3.65
CA LEU A 36 5.25 20.99 4.30
C LEU A 36 6.06 19.89 4.98
N GLN A 37 5.74 19.57 6.22
CA GLN A 37 6.10 18.32 6.88
C GLN A 37 4.94 17.33 6.79
N VAL A 38 5.25 16.06 6.47
CA VAL A 38 4.26 14.99 6.41
C VAL A 38 4.68 13.88 7.36
N ASP A 39 3.73 13.48 8.21
CA ASP A 39 3.81 12.29 9.06
C ASP A 39 2.95 11.20 8.39
N LEU A 40 3.61 10.33 7.60
CA LEU A 40 2.96 9.33 6.76
C LEU A 40 2.93 7.97 7.43
N HIS A 41 1.72 7.43 7.59
CA HIS A 41 1.46 6.10 8.17
C HIS A 41 0.76 5.19 7.16
N PHE A 42 1.21 3.94 7.03
CA PHE A 42 0.56 2.95 6.19
C PHE A 42 -0.36 2.08 7.02
N GLN A 43 -1.65 2.13 6.68
CA GLN A 43 -2.70 1.43 7.41
C GLN A 43 -3.15 0.18 6.65
N PRO A 44 -3.44 -0.93 7.36
CA PRO A 44 -3.77 -2.19 6.72
C PRO A 44 -5.17 -2.20 6.12
N PHE A 45 -5.27 -2.83 4.98
CA PHE A 45 -6.53 -3.21 4.32
C PHE A 45 -6.27 -4.45 3.47
N GLU A 46 -7.05 -5.50 3.62
CA GLU A 46 -6.98 -6.67 2.74
C GLU A 46 -8.11 -6.64 1.71
N LEU A 47 -7.78 -6.56 0.42
CA LEU A 47 -8.75 -6.73 -0.66
C LEU A 47 -9.35 -8.15 -0.67
N ASN A 48 -8.59 -9.12 -0.19
CA ASN A 48 -8.94 -10.54 -0.25
C ASN A 48 -8.61 -11.25 1.08
N PRO A 49 -9.33 -10.91 2.20
CA PRO A 49 -9.00 -11.45 3.54
C PRO A 49 -9.20 -12.97 3.68
N HIS A 50 -9.88 -13.58 2.71
CA HIS A 50 -10.13 -15.03 2.66
C HIS A 50 -9.33 -15.74 1.57
N MET A 51 -8.30 -15.09 1.02
CA MET A 51 -7.43 -15.70 0.01
C MET A 51 -6.75 -16.94 0.60
N PRO A 52 -6.91 -18.11 -0.03
CA PRO A 52 -6.29 -19.34 0.46
C PRO A 52 -4.77 -19.30 0.30
N ALA A 53 -4.08 -20.17 1.05
CA ALA A 53 -2.64 -20.36 0.90
C ALA A 53 -2.27 -20.73 -0.54
N GLY A 54 -1.19 -20.14 -1.04
CA GLY A 54 -0.76 -20.25 -2.44
C GLY A 54 -1.54 -19.35 -3.40
N GLY A 55 -2.53 -18.59 -2.91
CA GLY A 55 -3.28 -17.60 -3.69
C GLY A 55 -4.12 -18.19 -4.82
N GLN A 56 -4.62 -17.32 -5.70
CA GLN A 56 -5.44 -17.67 -6.87
C GLN A 56 -4.83 -17.06 -8.14
N GLU A 57 -5.03 -17.73 -9.29
CA GLU A 57 -4.62 -17.18 -10.60
C GLU A 57 -5.33 -15.84 -10.86
N ILE A 58 -4.60 -14.86 -11.40
CA ILE A 58 -5.10 -13.47 -11.48
C ILE A 58 -6.35 -13.34 -12.34
N ASN A 59 -6.37 -13.97 -13.53
CA ASN A 59 -7.51 -13.81 -14.44
C ASN A 59 -8.75 -14.49 -13.90
N GLU A 60 -8.57 -15.69 -13.33
CA GLU A 60 -9.62 -16.43 -12.66
C GLU A 60 -10.22 -15.61 -11.51
N HIS A 61 -9.35 -15.10 -10.62
CA HIS A 61 -9.77 -14.28 -9.49
C HIS A 61 -10.54 -13.01 -9.91
N LEU A 62 -10.04 -12.28 -10.90
CA LEU A 62 -10.66 -11.04 -11.35
C LEU A 62 -11.97 -11.28 -12.11
N ALA A 63 -12.07 -12.41 -12.84
CA ALA A 63 -13.31 -12.82 -13.48
C ALA A 63 -14.38 -13.20 -12.44
N GLU A 64 -14.01 -13.98 -11.42
CA GLU A 64 -14.92 -14.39 -10.35
C GLU A 64 -15.37 -13.19 -9.49
N LYS A 65 -14.44 -12.33 -9.10
CA LYS A 65 -14.71 -11.23 -8.17
C LYS A 65 -15.44 -10.05 -8.82
N TYR A 66 -15.09 -9.71 -10.06
CA TYR A 66 -15.58 -8.50 -10.74
C TYR A 66 -16.35 -8.77 -12.01
N GLY A 67 -16.47 -10.02 -12.45
CA GLY A 67 -17.11 -10.36 -13.74
C GLY A 67 -16.36 -9.84 -14.95
N SER A 68 -15.05 -9.59 -14.84
CA SER A 68 -14.27 -8.95 -15.89
C SER A 68 -14.01 -9.88 -17.07
N THR A 69 -14.22 -9.38 -18.30
CA THR A 69 -13.83 -10.11 -19.52
C THR A 69 -12.32 -10.01 -19.76
N PRO A 70 -11.73 -10.90 -20.57
CA PRO A 70 -10.30 -10.82 -20.93
C PRO A 70 -9.91 -9.46 -21.54
N GLU A 71 -10.77 -8.88 -22.38
CA GLU A 71 -10.54 -7.57 -23.01
C GLU A 71 -10.53 -6.44 -21.97
N GLN A 72 -11.46 -6.48 -21.01
CA GLN A 72 -11.51 -5.52 -19.91
C GLN A 72 -10.26 -5.63 -19.01
N LEU A 73 -9.79 -6.86 -18.74
CA LEU A 73 -8.58 -7.09 -17.97
C LEU A 73 -7.36 -6.51 -18.67
N GLU A 74 -7.24 -6.70 -19.98
CA GLU A 74 -6.11 -6.15 -20.75
C GLU A 74 -6.11 -4.62 -20.77
N HIS A 75 -7.27 -4.01 -20.98
CA HIS A 75 -7.42 -2.55 -20.90
C HIS A 75 -7.05 -2.00 -19.53
N THR A 76 -7.49 -2.68 -18.46
CA THR A 76 -7.16 -2.29 -17.08
C THR A 76 -5.66 -2.41 -16.80
N ARG A 77 -5.01 -3.48 -17.29
CA ARG A 77 -3.55 -3.66 -17.16
C ARG A 77 -2.78 -2.54 -17.83
N GLU A 78 -3.18 -2.20 -19.05
CA GLU A 78 -2.51 -1.11 -19.77
C GLU A 78 -2.70 0.24 -19.06
N ALA A 79 -3.90 0.52 -18.55
CA ALA A 79 -4.15 1.72 -17.75
C ALA A 79 -3.28 1.77 -16.48
N ILE A 80 -3.15 0.65 -15.76
CA ILE A 80 -2.28 0.53 -14.58
C ILE A 80 -0.81 0.74 -14.97
N ARG A 81 -0.36 0.11 -16.06
CA ARG A 81 1.01 0.26 -16.57
C ARG A 81 1.33 1.73 -16.87
N GLN A 82 0.45 2.40 -17.61
CA GLN A 82 0.62 3.81 -17.98
C GLN A 82 0.64 4.71 -16.74
N ARG A 83 -0.35 4.56 -15.87
CA ARG A 83 -0.42 5.36 -14.63
C ARG A 83 0.77 5.10 -13.69
N GLY A 84 1.30 3.88 -13.68
CA GLY A 84 2.55 3.57 -12.98
C GLY A 84 3.73 4.32 -13.57
N ALA A 85 3.88 4.30 -14.90
CA ALA A 85 4.95 5.03 -15.58
C ALA A 85 4.90 6.54 -15.31
N ASP A 86 3.71 7.13 -15.27
CA ASP A 86 3.51 8.56 -14.98
C ASP A 86 4.03 8.95 -13.58
N VAL A 87 4.01 8.02 -12.62
CA VAL A 87 4.52 8.24 -11.25
C VAL A 87 5.87 7.55 -10.99
N GLY A 88 6.55 7.06 -12.02
CA GLY A 88 7.87 6.43 -11.91
C GLY A 88 7.85 5.01 -11.34
N PHE A 89 6.68 4.35 -11.26
CA PHE A 89 6.57 2.97 -10.81
C PHE A 89 6.48 1.99 -11.99
N VAL A 90 7.39 1.00 -12.01
CA VAL A 90 7.47 0.02 -13.11
C VAL A 90 6.72 -1.26 -12.75
N PHE A 91 5.62 -1.52 -13.47
CA PHE A 91 4.93 -2.81 -13.39
C PHE A 91 5.61 -3.83 -14.30
N GLY A 92 6.12 -4.94 -13.75
CA GLY A 92 6.72 -6.07 -14.48
C GLY A 92 5.64 -6.92 -15.13
N MET A 93 5.12 -6.47 -16.28
CA MET A 93 4.04 -7.15 -16.97
C MET A 93 4.38 -8.60 -17.28
N GLY A 94 3.45 -9.52 -16.97
CA GLY A 94 3.62 -10.96 -17.19
C GLY A 94 4.45 -11.70 -16.13
N LYS A 95 5.11 -11.03 -15.20
CA LYS A 95 5.84 -11.69 -14.11
C LYS A 95 4.92 -12.19 -13.00
N ARG A 96 3.90 -11.42 -12.68
CA ARG A 96 2.92 -11.74 -11.65
C ARG A 96 1.81 -12.61 -12.24
N SER A 97 1.57 -13.79 -11.68
CA SER A 97 0.56 -14.74 -12.15
C SER A 97 -0.57 -14.99 -11.14
N ARG A 98 -0.37 -14.65 -9.87
CA ARG A 98 -1.31 -14.96 -8.79
C ARG A 98 -1.58 -13.75 -7.89
N ILE A 99 -2.74 -13.76 -7.23
CA ILE A 99 -3.07 -12.89 -6.11
C ILE A 99 -2.93 -13.73 -4.85
N TYR A 100 -2.25 -13.19 -3.84
CA TYR A 100 -1.88 -13.89 -2.62
C TYR A 100 -2.56 -13.28 -1.39
N ASN A 101 -2.55 -14.02 -0.29
CA ASN A 101 -2.86 -13.47 1.02
C ASN A 101 -1.78 -12.45 1.42
N THR A 102 -2.18 -11.32 2.01
CA THR A 102 -1.28 -10.23 2.38
C THR A 102 -1.23 -9.97 3.88
N PHE A 103 -1.87 -10.82 4.67
CA PHE A 103 -2.02 -10.58 6.11
C PHE A 103 -0.68 -10.50 6.85
N ASP A 104 0.24 -11.43 6.60
CA ASP A 104 1.54 -11.43 7.25
C ASP A 104 2.40 -10.24 6.84
N ALA A 105 2.27 -9.77 5.59
CA ALA A 105 2.89 -8.51 5.16
C ALA A 105 2.35 -7.31 5.97
N HIS A 106 1.04 -7.26 6.25
CA HIS A 106 0.44 -6.22 7.08
C HIS A 106 0.88 -6.31 8.55
N ARG A 107 1.11 -7.50 9.09
CA ARG A 107 1.66 -7.69 10.45
C ARG A 107 3.08 -7.11 10.55
N LEU A 108 3.93 -7.36 9.56
CA LEU A 108 5.28 -6.77 9.52
C LEU A 108 5.25 -5.26 9.31
N LEU A 109 4.34 -4.73 8.48
CA LEU A 109 4.16 -3.29 8.29
C LEU A 109 3.70 -2.61 9.58
N HIS A 110 2.80 -3.24 10.33
CA HIS A 110 2.38 -2.75 11.64
C HIS A 110 3.56 -2.68 12.63
N TRP A 111 4.36 -3.75 12.70
CA TRP A 111 5.56 -3.75 13.51
C TRP A 111 6.59 -2.70 13.05
N ALA A 112 6.77 -2.52 11.75
CA ALA A 112 7.66 -1.51 11.18
C ALA A 112 7.25 -0.07 11.58
N GLU A 113 5.95 0.23 11.65
CA GLU A 113 5.43 1.50 12.16
C GLU A 113 5.93 1.78 13.58
N LEU A 114 5.90 0.77 14.45
CA LEU A 114 6.35 0.90 15.85
C LEU A 114 7.87 1.15 16.00
N GLN A 115 8.67 0.86 14.96
CA GLN A 115 10.11 1.14 14.96
C GLN A 115 10.42 2.60 14.59
N GLY A 116 9.50 3.29 13.90
CA GLY A 116 9.71 4.66 13.43
C GLY A 116 10.78 4.77 12.32
N GLY A 117 11.35 5.98 12.16
CA GLY A 117 12.50 6.20 11.27
C GLY A 117 12.28 5.94 9.79
N GLY A 118 11.03 5.91 9.29
CA GLY A 118 10.74 5.66 7.87
C GLY A 118 10.80 4.19 7.45
N VAL A 119 11.02 3.26 8.39
CA VAL A 119 11.17 1.82 8.11
C VAL A 119 9.88 1.24 7.54
N GLN A 120 8.71 1.68 8.01
CA GLN A 120 7.43 1.24 7.48
C GLN A 120 7.26 1.59 5.99
N GLU A 121 7.63 2.81 5.61
CA GLU A 121 7.60 3.28 4.22
C GLU A 121 8.57 2.48 3.34
N ALA A 122 9.80 2.27 3.81
CA ALA A 122 10.80 1.48 3.09
C ALA A 122 10.29 0.05 2.83
N LEU A 123 9.73 -0.62 3.84
CA LEU A 123 9.16 -1.96 3.71
C LEU A 123 7.94 -1.96 2.76
N LYS A 124 7.05 -0.95 2.85
CA LYS A 124 5.88 -0.85 1.97
C LYS A 124 6.27 -0.74 0.50
N LYS A 125 7.27 0.10 0.20
CA LYS A 125 7.79 0.28 -1.17
C LYS A 125 8.50 -0.99 -1.67
N ALA A 126 9.26 -1.67 -0.81
CA ALA A 126 9.91 -2.93 -1.13
C ALA A 126 8.88 -4.04 -1.46
N LEU A 127 7.79 -4.13 -0.69
CA LEU A 127 6.69 -5.06 -0.95
C LEU A 127 5.99 -4.79 -2.29
N PHE A 128 5.70 -3.54 -2.60
CA PHE A 128 5.13 -3.18 -3.90
C PHE A 128 6.06 -3.55 -5.06
N LYS A 129 7.36 -3.23 -4.92
CA LYS A 129 8.36 -3.58 -5.94
C LYS A 129 8.46 -5.09 -6.12
N ALA A 130 8.63 -5.85 -5.05
CA ALA A 130 8.75 -7.30 -5.10
C ALA A 130 7.54 -7.93 -5.80
N TYR A 131 6.33 -7.54 -5.44
CA TYR A 131 5.12 -8.11 -6.00
C TYR A 131 4.82 -7.62 -7.41
N PHE A 132 4.81 -6.31 -7.66
CA PHE A 132 4.37 -5.76 -8.94
C PHE A 132 5.46 -5.67 -10.00
N THR A 133 6.71 -5.42 -9.62
CA THR A 133 7.81 -5.30 -10.57
C THR A 133 8.52 -6.64 -10.79
N ASP A 134 8.79 -7.36 -9.70
CA ASP A 134 9.63 -8.56 -9.74
C ASP A 134 8.79 -9.85 -9.84
N GLY A 135 7.48 -9.81 -9.46
CA GLY A 135 6.55 -10.94 -9.55
C GLY A 135 6.70 -11.94 -8.40
N GLU A 136 7.31 -11.51 -7.29
CA GLU A 136 7.52 -12.35 -6.10
C GLU A 136 6.23 -12.44 -5.25
N SER A 137 6.09 -13.52 -4.48
CA SER A 137 4.90 -13.77 -3.65
C SER A 137 4.95 -13.03 -2.32
N PRO A 138 4.08 -12.04 -2.04
CA PRO A 138 4.02 -11.36 -0.74
C PRO A 138 3.49 -12.22 0.41
N GLU A 139 3.11 -13.47 0.14
CA GLU A 139 2.75 -14.49 1.14
C GLU A 139 3.98 -15.28 1.62
N SER A 140 5.09 -15.26 0.83
CA SER A 140 6.30 -16.02 1.17
C SER A 140 7.00 -15.44 2.38
N HIS A 141 7.13 -16.23 3.46
CA HIS A 141 7.87 -15.82 4.65
C HIS A 141 9.36 -15.54 4.35
N ASP A 142 9.97 -16.26 3.41
CA ASP A 142 11.35 -16.00 2.99
C ASP A 142 11.48 -14.62 2.33
N LEU A 143 10.52 -14.26 1.45
CA LEU A 143 10.46 -12.92 0.87
C LEU A 143 10.25 -11.86 1.94
N LEU A 144 9.25 -12.04 2.80
CA LEU A 144 8.91 -11.10 3.85
C LEU A 144 10.09 -10.85 4.80
N LEU A 145 10.80 -11.91 5.21
CA LEU A 145 11.98 -11.83 6.05
C LEU A 145 13.12 -11.06 5.36
N ARG A 146 13.37 -11.35 4.08
CA ARG A 146 14.37 -10.64 3.28
C ARG A 146 14.05 -9.14 3.19
N LEU A 147 12.82 -8.79 2.79
CA LEU A 147 12.41 -7.39 2.63
C LEU A 147 12.41 -6.63 3.96
N ALA A 148 11.98 -7.26 5.05
CA ALA A 148 12.05 -6.68 6.38
C ALA A 148 13.50 -6.33 6.76
N THR A 149 14.43 -7.27 6.54
CA THR A 149 15.86 -7.08 6.82
C THR A 149 16.48 -5.98 5.95
N GLU A 150 16.19 -5.99 4.65
CA GLU A 150 16.65 -4.96 3.70
C GLU A 150 16.10 -3.56 4.04
N SER A 151 14.94 -3.50 4.69
CA SER A 151 14.31 -2.25 5.16
C SER A 151 14.84 -1.77 6.53
N GLY A 152 15.76 -2.51 7.15
CA GLY A 152 16.38 -2.14 8.42
C GLY A 152 15.75 -2.75 9.66
N LEU A 153 14.86 -3.73 9.52
CA LEU A 153 14.25 -4.46 10.63
C LEU A 153 15.13 -5.62 11.08
N ASP A 154 15.04 -5.99 12.37
CA ASP A 154 15.76 -7.14 12.93
C ASP A 154 15.22 -8.47 12.37
N ALA A 155 16.08 -9.25 11.72
CA ALA A 155 15.72 -10.49 11.07
C ALA A 155 15.19 -11.56 12.04
N THR A 156 15.77 -11.66 13.24
CA THR A 156 15.35 -12.63 14.26
C THR A 156 13.94 -12.29 14.73
N ARG A 157 13.70 -11.00 14.96
CA ARG A 157 12.40 -10.52 15.40
C ARG A 157 11.33 -10.68 14.31
N ALA A 158 11.63 -10.34 13.05
CA ALA A 158 10.74 -10.57 11.92
C ALA A 158 10.38 -12.05 11.77
N SER A 159 11.36 -12.96 11.89
CA SER A 159 11.12 -14.41 11.85
C SER A 159 10.22 -14.87 12.99
N ALA A 160 10.37 -14.35 14.20
CA ALA A 160 9.52 -14.70 15.34
C ALA A 160 8.07 -14.23 15.15
N ILE A 161 7.85 -13.02 14.59
CA ILE A 161 6.52 -12.50 14.26
C ILE A 161 5.85 -13.39 13.21
N LEU A 162 6.56 -13.77 12.15
CA LEU A 162 6.01 -14.62 11.08
C LEU A 162 5.70 -16.05 11.54
N ALA A 163 6.48 -16.57 12.51
CA ALA A 163 6.26 -17.91 13.06
C ALA A 163 5.07 -18.00 14.05
N GLY A 164 4.58 -16.87 14.53
CA GLY A 164 3.48 -16.78 15.50
C GLY A 164 2.30 -15.97 14.98
N ASP A 165 1.51 -15.45 15.91
CA ASP A 165 0.32 -14.63 15.65
C ASP A 165 0.45 -13.19 16.17
N GLU A 166 1.65 -12.78 16.52
CA GLU A 166 1.92 -11.43 17.03
C GLU A 166 1.48 -10.36 16.04
N TYR A 167 0.87 -9.31 16.54
CA TYR A 167 0.21 -8.22 15.79
C TYR A 167 -1.01 -8.64 14.95
N ALA A 168 -1.47 -9.89 15.03
CA ALA A 168 -2.66 -10.32 14.29
C ALA A 168 -3.92 -9.58 14.78
N ALA A 169 -4.10 -9.48 16.10
CA ALA A 169 -5.26 -8.79 16.68
C ALA A 169 -5.25 -7.29 16.37
N GLU A 170 -4.09 -6.65 16.44
CA GLU A 170 -3.90 -5.21 16.17
C GLU A 170 -4.20 -4.88 14.71
N VAL A 171 -3.68 -5.67 13.77
CA VAL A 171 -3.97 -5.52 12.34
C VAL A 171 -5.47 -5.67 12.07
N ARG A 172 -6.10 -6.74 12.58
CA ARG A 172 -7.55 -6.94 12.43
C ARG A 172 -8.38 -5.80 13.04
N ALA A 173 -7.98 -5.31 14.21
CA ALA A 173 -8.66 -4.18 14.85
C ALA A 173 -8.53 -2.90 13.99
N ARG A 174 -7.36 -2.67 13.38
CA ARG A 174 -7.12 -1.52 12.51
C ARG A 174 -7.91 -1.60 11.21
N GLU A 175 -7.99 -2.78 10.57
CA GLU A 175 -8.84 -3.00 9.40
C GLU A 175 -10.32 -2.73 9.71
N GLN A 176 -10.83 -3.28 10.82
CA GLN A 176 -12.20 -3.06 11.26
C GLN A 176 -12.50 -1.59 11.55
N PHE A 177 -11.53 -0.87 12.14
CA PHE A 177 -11.65 0.57 12.37
C PHE A 177 -11.92 1.34 11.07
N TYR A 178 -11.21 1.04 9.98
CA TYR A 178 -11.40 1.70 8.69
C TYR A 178 -12.68 1.25 7.99
N LEU A 179 -12.98 -0.04 8.00
CA LEU A 179 -14.22 -0.58 7.44
C LEU A 179 -15.47 0.05 8.09
N GLN A 180 -15.49 0.19 9.42
CA GLN A 180 -16.60 0.82 10.16
C GLN A 180 -16.75 2.33 9.84
N ARG A 181 -15.71 2.97 9.31
CA ARG A 181 -15.73 4.36 8.84
C ARG A 181 -16.06 4.49 7.36
N GLY A 182 -16.47 3.41 6.72
CA GLY A 182 -16.90 3.41 5.32
C GLY A 182 -15.76 3.31 4.30
N ILE A 183 -14.52 2.99 4.73
CA ILE A 183 -13.42 2.71 3.80
C ILE A 183 -13.59 1.29 3.28
N ASN A 184 -14.16 1.17 2.08
CA ASN A 184 -14.47 -0.12 1.43
C ASN A 184 -13.62 -0.38 0.18
N SER A 185 -12.71 0.53 -0.15
CA SER A 185 -11.82 0.44 -1.30
C SER A 185 -10.51 1.17 -1.03
N VAL A 186 -9.44 0.76 -1.70
CA VAL A 186 -8.10 1.30 -1.53
C VAL A 186 -7.45 1.65 -2.87
N PRO A 187 -6.50 2.63 -2.88
CA PRO A 187 -6.02 3.39 -1.74
C PRO A 187 -7.06 4.37 -1.22
N ALA A 188 -7.01 4.61 0.09
CA ALA A 188 -7.73 5.71 0.73
C ALA A 188 -6.72 6.53 1.55
N VAL A 189 -6.59 7.81 1.23
CA VAL A 189 -5.65 8.73 1.86
C VAL A 189 -6.42 9.65 2.79
N ILE A 190 -6.18 9.51 4.09
CA ILE A 190 -6.87 10.29 5.12
C ILE A 190 -5.89 11.29 5.70
N ILE A 191 -6.19 12.58 5.58
CA ILE A 191 -5.35 13.67 6.04
C ILE A 191 -5.96 14.28 7.29
N ASN A 192 -5.15 14.38 8.36
CA ASN A 192 -5.52 14.92 9.67
C ASN A 192 -6.79 14.26 10.25
N ASP A 193 -6.95 12.95 10.06
CA ASP A 193 -8.11 12.15 10.53
C ASP A 193 -9.49 12.64 10.02
N LYS A 194 -9.52 13.51 9.01
CA LYS A 194 -10.72 14.24 8.60
C LYS A 194 -10.97 14.25 7.09
N HIS A 195 -9.95 14.48 6.28
CA HIS A 195 -10.10 14.68 4.85
C HIS A 195 -9.72 13.42 4.10
N LEU A 196 -10.66 12.88 3.33
CA LEU A 196 -10.49 11.64 2.56
C LEU A 196 -10.28 11.94 1.08
N ILE A 197 -9.20 11.38 0.51
CA ILE A 197 -8.98 11.27 -0.93
C ILE A 197 -9.02 9.80 -1.29
N SER A 198 -9.98 9.38 -2.13
CA SER A 198 -10.17 7.98 -2.51
C SER A 198 -9.55 7.69 -3.87
N GLY A 199 -8.90 6.52 -3.99
CA GLY A 199 -8.31 6.01 -5.21
C GLY A 199 -6.92 6.57 -5.54
N GLY A 200 -6.26 5.96 -6.51
CA GLY A 200 -4.95 6.41 -7.02
C GLY A 200 -5.11 7.67 -7.89
N GLN A 201 -5.34 8.81 -7.26
CA GLN A 201 -5.53 10.08 -7.92
C GLN A 201 -4.26 10.59 -8.64
N PRO A 202 -4.38 11.50 -9.61
CA PRO A 202 -3.24 12.20 -10.20
C PRO A 202 -2.45 13.01 -9.17
N VAL A 203 -1.18 13.28 -9.47
CA VAL A 203 -0.27 14.07 -8.63
C VAL A 203 -0.86 15.43 -8.26
N GLU A 204 -1.49 16.09 -9.25
CA GLU A 204 -2.07 17.43 -9.12
C GLU A 204 -3.20 17.47 -8.08
N VAL A 205 -3.98 16.40 -7.96
CA VAL A 205 -5.06 16.29 -6.97
C VAL A 205 -4.49 16.23 -5.55
N PHE A 206 -3.45 15.41 -5.35
CA PHE A 206 -2.76 15.35 -4.05
C PHE A 206 -2.08 16.67 -3.74
N GLU A 207 -1.35 17.25 -4.70
CA GLU A 207 -0.65 18.53 -4.49
C GLU A 207 -1.61 19.65 -4.09
N GLN A 208 -2.73 19.79 -4.80
CA GLN A 208 -3.74 20.81 -4.49
C GLN A 208 -4.31 20.62 -3.07
N ALA A 209 -4.69 19.39 -2.71
CA ALA A 209 -5.24 19.09 -1.39
C ALA A 209 -4.22 19.37 -0.26
N LEU A 210 -2.96 18.92 -0.45
CA LEU A 210 -1.90 19.14 0.54
C LEU A 210 -1.61 20.63 0.74
N ARG A 211 -1.53 21.43 -0.34
CA ARG A 211 -1.31 22.88 -0.24
C ARG A 211 -2.47 23.59 0.47
N GLN A 212 -3.71 23.22 0.14
CA GLN A 212 -4.89 23.79 0.80
C GLN A 212 -4.87 23.49 2.29
N LEU A 213 -4.69 22.21 2.68
CA LEU A 213 -4.73 21.80 4.09
C LEU A 213 -3.53 22.32 4.89
N ALA A 214 -2.36 22.49 4.26
CA ALA A 214 -1.23 23.14 4.90
C ALA A 214 -1.52 24.63 5.20
N ALA A 215 -2.21 25.33 4.30
CA ALA A 215 -2.59 26.73 4.51
C ALA A 215 -3.66 26.88 5.62
N GLU A 216 -4.53 25.89 5.82
CA GLU A 216 -5.53 25.86 6.90
C GLU A 216 -4.90 25.56 8.29
N ALA A 217 -3.72 24.91 8.30
CA ALA A 217 -3.02 24.52 9.52
C ALA A 217 -1.94 25.52 9.97
N ALA A 218 -1.63 26.53 9.15
CA ALA A 218 -0.63 27.58 9.43
C ALA A 218 -1.20 28.75 10.22
#